data_03fa1eef8565e059fd6cf92b51a341cf
#
_entry.id   03fa1eef8565e059fd6cf92b51a341cf
#
_cell.length_a   1.000
_cell.length_b   1.000
_cell.length_c   1.000
_cell.angle_alpha   90.00
_cell.angle_beta   90.00
_cell.angle_gamma   90.00
#
_symmetry.space_group_name_H-M   'P 1'
#
loop_
_entity.id
_entity.type
_entity.pdbx_description
1 polymer ?
#
loop_
_entity_poly.entity_id
_entity_poly.type
_entity_poly.pdbx_seq_one_letter_code
_entity_poly.pdbx_strand_id
1 'polypeptide(L)'
;MSNNLPSSRSNNEISKIEWDNFTRHPKDYDVYRTCLGQKISILKHNEIAFAKNLDGSVDYSKKINFDDLKLDLKDSGFKISDSDFASIMASDRIEKIDSLTIFYNQLKNNPWDCKERINDLVSAANLEGDYDTNFYLIKKWLCTTYAYAFRGIDPLSPETVYSRVVFILYSDKRGLGKTEFFRKLGLSGEIEKAIGVSGAEIYAETPGEIPKDERNFAIDRNTKMLYVFDDINNLLIKGEGTLRSIISQENFTQRALYTNSNQNFKKRSTFAGTTNYSDLLRKTACFIF
;
A
#
# COMPACT_ATOMS: atom_id res chain seq x y z
N MET A 1 36.90 -28.16 17.63
CA MET A 1 36.99 -26.97 16.76
C MET A 1 35.57 -26.50 16.47
N SER A 2 35.10 -25.59 17.27
CA SER A 2 33.75 -25.04 17.19
C SER A 2 33.80 -23.76 16.35
N ASN A 3 33.16 -23.80 15.17
CA ASN A 3 33.01 -22.64 14.29
C ASN A 3 31.91 -21.73 14.84
N ASN A 4 32.31 -20.69 15.54
CA ASN A 4 31.49 -19.53 15.81
C ASN A 4 31.38 -18.72 14.53
N LEU A 5 30.21 -18.80 13.84
CA LEU A 5 29.81 -17.84 12.85
C LEU A 5 29.38 -16.56 13.57
N PRO A 6 29.92 -15.39 13.24
CA PRO A 6 29.44 -14.14 13.77
C PRO A 6 28.06 -13.86 13.15
N SER A 7 27.02 -13.74 13.98
CA SER A 7 25.74 -13.21 13.58
C SER A 7 25.97 -11.80 13.03
N SER A 8 25.73 -11.62 11.74
CA SER A 8 25.68 -10.30 11.12
C SER A 8 24.43 -9.57 11.63
N ARG A 9 24.51 -9.00 12.83
CA ARG A 9 23.65 -7.89 13.20
C ARG A 9 24.04 -6.76 12.26
N SER A 10 23.16 -6.40 11.35
CA SER A 10 23.28 -5.17 10.58
C SER A 10 23.39 -4.03 11.60
N ASN A 11 24.55 -3.41 11.66
CA ASN A 11 24.76 -2.17 12.40
C ASN A 11 23.98 -1.04 11.70
N ASN A 12 22.68 -1.09 11.76
CA ASN A 12 21.88 0.11 11.74
C ASN A 12 22.02 0.70 13.14
N GLU A 13 23.05 1.50 13.34
CA GLU A 13 23.08 2.47 14.41
C GLU A 13 21.88 3.41 14.25
N ILE A 14 20.72 2.94 14.70
CA ILE A 14 19.70 3.83 15.22
C ILE A 14 20.45 4.52 16.36
N SER A 15 20.95 5.73 16.08
CA SER A 15 21.57 6.57 17.12
C SER A 15 20.69 6.43 18.35
N LYS A 16 21.22 5.83 19.42
CA LYS A 16 20.50 5.57 20.67
C LYS A 16 19.51 6.69 20.85
N ILE A 17 18.22 6.38 20.66
CA ILE A 17 17.18 7.33 20.98
C ILE A 17 17.51 7.72 22.40
N GLU A 18 17.86 8.98 22.67
CA GLU A 18 18.20 9.43 24.00
C GLU A 18 16.93 9.28 24.86
N TRP A 19 16.87 8.14 25.55
CA TRP A 19 15.75 7.75 26.37
C TRP A 19 15.84 8.37 27.78
N ASP A 20 16.82 9.24 28.04
CA ASP A 20 17.11 9.79 29.36
C ASP A 20 15.92 10.51 30.03
N ASN A 21 14.99 11.01 29.26
CA ASN A 21 13.76 11.59 29.79
C ASN A 21 12.69 10.55 30.18
N PHE A 22 12.82 9.31 29.71
CA PHE A 22 11.85 8.25 29.94
C PHE A 22 12.07 7.53 31.28
N THR A 23 13.28 7.46 31.76
CA THR A 23 13.63 6.75 33.00
C THR A 23 13.08 7.45 34.23
N ARG A 24 12.72 8.72 34.15
CA ARG A 24 12.23 9.52 35.28
C ARG A 24 10.75 9.31 35.62
N HIS A 25 9.94 8.81 34.67
CA HIS A 25 8.49 8.63 34.84
C HIS A 25 7.99 7.31 34.27
N PRO A 26 8.36 6.15 34.86
CA PRO A 26 8.11 4.83 34.27
C PRO A 26 6.62 4.40 34.18
N LYS A 27 5.69 5.23 34.62
CA LYS A 27 4.24 5.00 34.53
C LYS A 27 3.49 6.10 33.77
N ASP A 28 4.16 7.11 33.27
CA ASP A 28 3.52 8.20 32.54
C ASP A 28 3.52 7.91 31.03
N TYR A 29 2.52 7.13 30.61
CA TYR A 29 2.33 6.79 29.19
C TYR A 29 2.13 8.01 28.29
N ASP A 30 1.71 9.17 28.83
CA ASP A 30 1.55 10.38 28.04
C ASP A 30 2.90 11.00 27.67
N VAL A 31 3.88 10.91 28.56
CA VAL A 31 5.26 11.28 28.25
C VAL A 31 5.81 10.38 27.15
N TYR A 32 5.59 9.05 27.23
CA TYR A 32 6.02 8.10 26.20
C TYR A 32 5.42 8.40 24.84
N ARG A 33 4.11 8.60 24.76
CA ARG A 33 3.40 8.94 23.53
C ARG A 33 3.95 10.21 22.88
N THR A 34 4.23 11.23 23.69
CA THR A 34 4.76 12.50 23.20
C THR A 34 6.20 12.35 22.70
N CYS A 35 7.06 11.72 23.48
CA CYS A 35 8.46 11.54 23.10
C CYS A 35 8.61 10.62 21.88
N LEU A 36 7.86 9.51 21.80
CA LEU A 36 7.84 8.66 20.63
C LEU A 36 7.31 9.41 19.39
N GLY A 37 6.25 10.19 19.54
CA GLY A 37 5.71 10.99 18.44
C GLY A 37 6.69 12.04 17.90
N GLN A 38 7.65 12.49 18.70
CA GLN A 38 8.74 13.35 18.24
C GLN A 38 9.84 12.58 17.48
N LYS A 39 10.00 11.29 17.74
CA LYS A 39 11.11 10.48 17.25
C LYS A 39 10.76 9.50 16.13
N ILE A 40 9.50 9.10 16.06
CA ILE A 40 9.04 8.12 15.05
C ILE A 40 7.72 8.56 14.42
N SER A 41 7.50 8.04 13.21
CA SER A 41 6.20 8.00 12.55
C SER A 41 5.87 6.54 12.20
N ILE A 42 4.62 6.16 12.29
CA ILE A 42 4.17 4.77 12.10
C ILE A 42 3.53 4.61 10.75
N LEU A 43 3.92 3.57 10.00
CA LEU A 43 3.23 3.19 8.80
C LEU A 43 1.83 2.66 9.16
N LYS A 44 0.82 3.33 8.63
CA LYS A 44 -0.58 3.03 8.90
C LYS A 44 -0.91 1.60 8.48
N HIS A 45 -1.55 0.85 9.38
CA HIS A 45 -1.94 -0.55 9.22
C HIS A 45 -0.83 -1.60 9.22
N ASN A 46 0.42 -1.20 9.43
CA ASN A 46 1.57 -2.09 9.53
C ASN A 46 2.31 -1.88 10.85
N GLU A 47 3.03 -2.91 11.29
CA GLU A 47 3.84 -2.87 12.50
C GLU A 47 5.26 -2.35 12.20
N ILE A 48 5.33 -1.25 11.42
CA ILE A 48 6.57 -0.60 10.98
C ILE A 48 6.52 0.87 11.41
N ALA A 49 7.60 1.31 12.01
CA ALA A 49 7.87 2.71 12.29
C ALA A 49 9.03 3.23 11.43
N PHE A 50 9.07 4.54 11.25
CA PHE A 50 10.19 5.24 10.63
C PHE A 50 10.75 6.25 11.62
N ALA A 51 12.08 6.39 11.67
CA ALA A 51 12.71 7.42 12.49
C ALA A 51 12.41 8.81 11.93
N LYS A 52 12.36 9.81 12.82
CA LYS A 52 12.32 11.22 12.45
C LYS A 52 13.70 11.84 12.59
N ASN A 53 14.04 12.72 11.67
CA ASN A 53 15.20 13.59 11.77
C ASN A 53 15.00 14.68 12.83
N LEU A 54 16.04 15.40 13.17
CA LEU A 54 15.98 16.49 14.16
C LEU A 54 15.04 17.64 13.76
N ASP A 55 14.80 17.83 12.47
CA ASP A 55 13.87 18.83 11.92
C ASP A 55 12.41 18.32 11.90
N GLY A 56 12.16 17.09 12.37
CA GLY A 56 10.85 16.44 12.38
C GLY A 56 10.46 15.77 11.07
N SER A 57 11.27 15.86 10.03
CA SER A 57 11.03 15.12 8.78
C SER A 57 11.23 13.62 8.97
N VAL A 58 10.51 12.80 8.19
CA VAL A 58 10.57 11.34 8.31
C VAL A 58 11.70 10.79 7.46
N ASP A 59 12.56 9.98 8.06
CA ASP A 59 13.62 9.24 7.36
C ASP A 59 13.11 7.87 6.92
N TYR A 60 12.62 7.77 5.70
CA TYR A 60 12.07 6.53 5.14
C TYR A 60 13.12 5.43 4.91
N SER A 61 14.40 5.73 5.01
CA SER A 61 15.47 4.73 4.93
C SER A 61 15.66 3.96 6.23
N LYS A 62 15.22 4.52 7.35
CA LYS A 62 15.36 3.94 8.69
C LYS A 62 14.05 3.30 9.15
N LYS A 63 13.79 2.11 8.66
CA LYS A 63 12.66 1.26 9.08
C LYS A 63 12.96 0.63 10.43
N ILE A 64 11.98 0.65 11.32
CA ILE A 64 12.02 0.06 12.65
C ILE A 64 10.84 -0.90 12.76
N ASN A 65 11.10 -2.17 13.02
CA ASN A 65 10.06 -3.14 13.34
C ASN A 65 9.55 -2.88 14.77
N PHE A 66 8.28 -3.10 15.03
CA PHE A 66 7.69 -2.94 16.36
C PHE A 66 8.32 -3.87 17.42
N ASP A 67 8.71 -5.09 17.03
CA ASP A 67 9.40 -6.01 17.94
C ASP A 67 10.77 -5.47 18.34
N ASP A 68 11.54 -4.91 17.39
CA ASP A 68 12.84 -4.29 17.66
C ASP A 68 12.66 -3.05 18.54
N LEU A 69 11.68 -2.19 18.23
CA LEU A 69 11.35 -1.01 19.05
C LEU A 69 10.96 -1.40 20.48
N LYS A 70 10.21 -2.48 20.65
CA LYS A 70 9.81 -2.99 21.96
C LYS A 70 11.00 -3.55 22.75
N LEU A 71 11.93 -4.22 22.06
CA LEU A 71 13.18 -4.69 22.66
C LEU A 71 14.04 -3.51 23.11
N ASP A 72 14.24 -2.51 22.28
CA ASP A 72 15.00 -1.30 22.62
C ASP A 72 14.42 -0.59 23.84
N LEU A 73 13.09 -0.51 23.93
CA LEU A 73 12.40 0.03 25.09
C LEU A 73 12.68 -0.80 26.35
N LYS A 74 12.60 -2.13 26.27
CA LYS A 74 12.90 -3.05 27.39
C LYS A 74 14.35 -2.96 27.83
N ASP A 75 15.29 -2.92 26.89
CA ASP A 75 16.73 -2.79 27.16
C ASP A 75 17.06 -1.43 27.80
N SER A 76 16.25 -0.41 27.53
CA SER A 76 16.33 0.90 28.18
C SER A 76 15.66 0.94 29.55
N GLY A 77 15.22 -0.20 30.08
CA GLY A 77 14.68 -0.33 31.44
C GLY A 77 13.17 -0.18 31.56
N PHE A 78 12.45 -0.13 30.43
CA PHE A 78 10.98 -0.01 30.44
C PHE A 78 10.30 -1.36 30.68
N LYS A 79 9.40 -1.39 31.66
CA LYS A 79 8.49 -2.53 31.90
C LYS A 79 7.14 -2.25 31.22
N ILE A 80 7.10 -2.44 29.90
CA ILE A 80 5.90 -2.23 29.10
C ILE A 80 5.27 -3.59 28.79
N SER A 81 3.97 -3.76 29.10
CA SER A 81 3.21 -4.91 28.63
C SER A 81 2.86 -4.79 27.15
N ASP A 82 2.51 -5.89 26.49
CA ASP A 82 2.12 -5.90 25.09
C ASP A 82 0.89 -5.03 24.82
N SER A 83 -0.07 -5.03 25.77
CA SER A 83 -1.26 -4.19 25.69
C SER A 83 -0.94 -2.69 25.82
N ASP A 84 0.00 -2.34 26.69
CA ASP A 84 0.43 -0.94 26.86
C ASP A 84 1.19 -0.45 25.64
N PHE A 85 2.10 -1.28 25.11
CA PHE A 85 2.81 -0.98 23.88
C PHE A 85 1.83 -0.74 22.71
N ALA A 86 0.87 -1.64 22.50
CA ALA A 86 -0.15 -1.49 21.48
C ALA A 86 -0.96 -0.19 21.67
N SER A 87 -1.33 0.15 22.92
CA SER A 87 -2.05 1.39 23.26
C SER A 87 -1.22 2.64 22.96
N ILE A 88 0.09 2.60 23.24
CA ILE A 88 1.01 3.70 22.94
C ILE A 88 1.13 3.89 21.42
N MET A 89 1.34 2.77 20.68
CA MET A 89 1.46 2.81 19.22
C MET A 89 0.16 3.26 18.54
N ALA A 90 -1.00 2.99 19.11
CA ALA A 90 -2.30 3.44 18.60
C ALA A 90 -2.58 4.94 18.86
N SER A 91 -1.77 5.61 19.67
CA SER A 91 -2.00 7.01 20.06
C SER A 91 -1.96 7.98 18.88
N ASP A 92 -2.85 8.97 18.90
CA ASP A 92 -2.88 10.07 17.91
C ASP A 92 -1.69 11.03 18.04
N ARG A 93 -0.92 10.95 19.12
CA ARG A 93 0.32 11.73 19.30
C ARG A 93 1.48 11.22 18.45
N ILE A 94 1.38 9.98 17.95
CA ILE A 94 2.33 9.41 17.01
C ILE A 94 1.75 9.55 15.62
N GLU A 95 2.46 10.24 14.76
CA GLU A 95 2.05 10.45 13.37
C GLU A 95 1.83 9.12 12.64
N LYS A 96 0.69 9.01 11.95
CA LYS A 96 0.35 7.85 11.12
C LYS A 96 0.56 8.22 9.65
N ILE A 97 1.50 7.55 9.02
CA ILE A 97 1.83 7.75 7.60
C ILE A 97 1.28 6.58 6.81
N ASP A 98 0.74 6.82 5.64
CA ASP A 98 0.39 5.74 4.71
C ASP A 98 1.40 5.60 3.57
N SER A 99 1.49 4.40 2.99
CA SER A 99 2.43 4.04 1.94
C SER A 99 2.26 4.92 0.69
N LEU A 100 1.03 5.31 0.37
CA LEU A 100 0.75 6.14 -0.79
C LEU A 100 1.23 7.59 -0.58
N THR A 101 1.23 8.09 0.66
CA THR A 101 1.83 9.39 0.99
C THR A 101 3.35 9.35 0.78
N ILE A 102 4.00 8.27 1.22
CA ILE A 102 5.44 8.07 0.99
C ILE A 102 5.71 8.03 -0.51
N PHE A 103 4.95 7.23 -1.25
CA PHE A 103 5.09 7.12 -2.70
C PHE A 103 4.91 8.47 -3.40
N TYR A 104 3.88 9.23 -3.05
CA TYR A 104 3.63 10.56 -3.61
C TYR A 104 4.81 11.51 -3.38
N ASN A 105 5.34 11.54 -2.17
CA ASN A 105 6.48 12.40 -1.83
C ASN A 105 7.73 12.02 -2.65
N GLN A 106 7.96 10.74 -2.88
CA GLN A 106 9.05 10.28 -3.74
C GLN A 106 8.82 10.67 -5.21
N LEU A 107 7.60 10.58 -5.71
CA LEU A 107 7.28 11.06 -7.06
C LEU A 107 7.55 12.57 -7.22
N LYS A 108 7.21 13.37 -6.20
CA LYS A 108 7.52 14.81 -6.21
C LYS A 108 9.03 15.10 -6.26
N ASN A 109 9.81 14.30 -5.56
CA ASN A 109 11.27 14.46 -5.49
C ASN A 109 11.98 13.96 -6.77
N ASN A 110 11.28 13.18 -7.61
CA ASN A 110 11.76 12.66 -8.87
C ASN A 110 10.92 13.22 -10.03
N PRO A 111 11.16 14.47 -10.45
CA PRO A 111 10.35 15.08 -11.48
C PRO A 111 10.44 14.31 -12.81
N TRP A 112 9.37 14.40 -13.58
CA TRP A 112 9.28 13.75 -14.89
C TRP A 112 10.43 14.19 -15.81
N ASP A 113 11.11 13.21 -16.38
CA ASP A 113 12.24 13.41 -17.31
C ASP A 113 11.83 13.64 -18.77
N CYS A 114 10.56 13.97 -19.00
CA CYS A 114 9.95 14.23 -20.32
C CYS A 114 9.91 13.03 -21.28
N LYS A 115 10.09 11.79 -20.79
CA LYS A 115 9.98 10.58 -21.62
C LYS A 115 8.57 10.01 -21.65
N GLU A 116 8.07 9.70 -22.84
CA GLU A 116 6.74 9.11 -23.08
C GLU A 116 6.68 7.60 -22.81
N ARG A 117 6.85 7.20 -21.52
CA ARG A 117 6.90 5.79 -21.11
C ARG A 117 5.61 5.01 -21.28
N ILE A 118 4.47 5.69 -21.45
CA ILE A 118 3.20 5.01 -21.72
C ILE A 118 3.24 4.33 -23.10
N ASN A 119 3.86 4.95 -24.08
CA ASN A 119 4.06 4.33 -25.39
C ASN A 119 4.89 3.04 -25.29
N ASP A 120 5.97 3.09 -24.50
CA ASP A 120 6.83 1.92 -24.29
C ASP A 120 6.06 0.80 -23.57
N LEU A 121 5.23 1.15 -22.59
CA LEU A 121 4.39 0.19 -21.86
C LEU A 121 3.36 -0.47 -22.76
N VAL A 122 2.66 0.29 -23.61
CA VAL A 122 1.67 -0.23 -24.56
C VAL A 122 2.34 -1.16 -25.58
N SER A 123 3.50 -0.76 -26.10
CA SER A 123 4.28 -1.57 -27.04
C SER A 123 4.78 -2.87 -26.40
N ALA A 124 5.25 -2.79 -25.15
CA ALA A 124 5.72 -3.97 -24.40
C ALA A 124 4.59 -4.93 -24.03
N ALA A 125 3.37 -4.42 -23.79
CA ALA A 125 2.20 -5.24 -23.53
C ALA A 125 1.74 -6.03 -24.75
N ASN A 126 2.12 -5.59 -25.98
CA ASN A 126 1.81 -6.26 -27.25
C ASN A 126 0.35 -6.71 -27.36
N LEU A 127 -0.57 -5.78 -27.07
CA LEU A 127 -2.00 -6.03 -27.09
C LEU A 127 -2.54 -6.11 -28.52
N GLU A 128 -3.47 -7.03 -28.76
CA GLU A 128 -4.18 -7.11 -30.03
C GLU A 128 -5.12 -5.91 -30.23
N GLY A 129 -5.41 -5.57 -31.48
CA GLY A 129 -6.33 -4.49 -31.84
C GLY A 129 -5.64 -3.19 -32.24
N ASP A 130 -6.41 -2.10 -32.20
CA ASP A 130 -5.94 -0.78 -32.58
C ASP A 130 -5.02 -0.17 -31.53
N TYR A 131 -3.82 0.23 -31.95
CA TYR A 131 -2.80 0.79 -31.05
C TYR A 131 -3.28 2.06 -30.34
N ASP A 132 -3.93 2.98 -31.05
CA ASP A 132 -4.36 4.26 -30.48
C ASP A 132 -5.44 4.05 -29.43
N THR A 133 -6.34 3.12 -29.66
CA THR A 133 -7.36 2.68 -28.69
C THR A 133 -6.70 2.09 -27.46
N ASN A 134 -5.78 1.16 -27.61
CA ASN A 134 -5.06 0.54 -26.51
C ASN A 134 -4.27 1.57 -25.69
N PHE A 135 -3.56 2.47 -26.37
CA PHE A 135 -2.86 3.58 -25.75
C PHE A 135 -3.79 4.48 -24.91
N TYR A 136 -4.89 4.92 -25.52
CA TYR A 136 -5.87 5.78 -24.85
C TYR A 136 -6.42 5.12 -23.58
N LEU A 137 -6.77 3.86 -23.66
CA LEU A 137 -7.38 3.13 -22.54
C LEU A 137 -6.39 2.85 -21.40
N ILE A 138 -5.17 2.43 -21.73
CA ILE A 138 -4.11 2.26 -20.71
C ILE A 138 -3.79 3.59 -20.05
N LYS A 139 -3.61 4.66 -20.84
CA LYS A 139 -3.37 6.01 -20.31
C LYS A 139 -4.49 6.45 -19.37
N LYS A 140 -5.74 6.29 -19.79
CA LYS A 140 -6.91 6.63 -18.98
C LYS A 140 -6.95 5.83 -17.67
N TRP A 141 -6.67 4.52 -17.74
CA TRP A 141 -6.62 3.68 -16.55
C TRP A 141 -5.50 4.08 -15.60
N LEU A 142 -4.30 4.36 -16.10
CA LEU A 142 -3.16 4.84 -15.29
C LEU A 142 -3.47 6.19 -14.64
N CYS A 143 -4.05 7.15 -15.40
CA CYS A 143 -4.47 8.43 -14.83
C CYS A 143 -5.53 8.26 -13.74
N THR A 144 -6.46 7.33 -13.92
CA THR A 144 -7.47 7.00 -12.91
C THR A 144 -6.82 6.36 -11.67
N THR A 145 -5.84 5.47 -11.88
CA THR A 145 -5.08 4.85 -10.79
C THR A 145 -4.35 5.90 -9.97
N TYR A 146 -3.68 6.84 -10.62
CA TYR A 146 -3.04 7.98 -9.97
C TYR A 146 -4.05 8.80 -9.15
N ALA A 147 -5.16 9.20 -9.79
CA ALA A 147 -6.17 10.04 -9.16
C ALA A 147 -6.80 9.39 -7.91
N TYR A 148 -7.04 8.07 -7.92
CA TYR A 148 -7.50 7.35 -6.74
C TYR A 148 -6.42 7.24 -5.67
N ALA A 149 -5.22 6.82 -6.05
CA ALA A 149 -4.13 6.57 -5.12
C ALA A 149 -3.76 7.81 -4.30
N PHE A 150 -3.71 8.97 -4.96
CA PHE A 150 -3.25 10.22 -4.35
C PHE A 150 -4.38 11.17 -3.97
N ARG A 151 -5.61 10.70 -3.98
CA ARG A 151 -6.78 11.43 -3.52
C ARG A 151 -6.62 11.90 -2.07
N GLY A 152 -6.70 13.20 -1.85
CA GLY A 152 -6.50 13.82 -0.54
C GLY A 152 -5.03 13.91 -0.10
N ILE A 153 -4.07 13.55 -0.96
CA ILE A 153 -2.63 13.75 -0.77
C ILE A 153 -2.13 14.78 -1.77
N ASP A 154 -2.42 14.57 -3.06
CA ASP A 154 -2.09 15.53 -4.11
C ASP A 154 -3.18 16.61 -4.19
N PRO A 155 -2.83 17.90 -3.97
CA PRO A 155 -3.78 18.99 -4.13
C PRO A 155 -4.39 19.11 -5.53
N LEU A 156 -3.69 18.58 -6.55
CA LEU A 156 -4.16 18.56 -7.93
C LEU A 156 -5.04 17.34 -8.25
N SER A 157 -5.05 16.33 -7.37
CA SER A 157 -5.92 15.18 -7.54
C SER A 157 -7.36 15.54 -7.20
N PRO A 158 -8.34 15.22 -8.07
CA PRO A 158 -9.72 15.57 -7.81
C PRO A 158 -10.22 14.85 -6.54
N GLU A 159 -10.96 15.58 -5.69
CA GLU A 159 -11.57 14.98 -4.50
C GLU A 159 -12.53 13.84 -4.83
N THR A 160 -13.16 13.94 -5.99
CA THR A 160 -14.16 12.99 -6.49
C THR A 160 -13.66 12.35 -7.77
N VAL A 161 -13.33 11.08 -7.70
CA VAL A 161 -12.95 10.25 -8.86
C VAL A 161 -14.07 9.25 -9.08
N TYR A 162 -14.72 9.32 -10.23
CA TYR A 162 -15.75 8.35 -10.61
C TYR A 162 -15.21 7.40 -11.67
N SER A 163 -14.68 6.28 -11.25
CA SER A 163 -14.35 5.19 -12.16
C SER A 163 -15.01 3.90 -11.68
N ARG A 164 -15.84 3.32 -12.53
CA ARG A 164 -16.49 2.02 -12.32
C ARG A 164 -15.90 0.97 -13.25
N VAL A 165 -14.61 1.06 -13.49
CA VAL A 165 -13.91 0.27 -14.50
C VAL A 165 -12.92 -0.66 -13.82
N VAL A 166 -12.87 -1.90 -14.29
CA VAL A 166 -11.80 -2.86 -14.03
C VAL A 166 -11.00 -3.02 -15.33
N PHE A 167 -9.70 -2.88 -15.26
CA PHE A 167 -8.83 -3.16 -16.39
C PHE A 167 -8.55 -4.66 -16.45
N ILE A 168 -9.02 -5.36 -17.49
CA ILE A 168 -8.88 -6.81 -17.61
C ILE A 168 -7.99 -7.15 -18.80
N LEU A 169 -6.93 -7.91 -18.56
CA LEU A 169 -6.13 -8.53 -19.61
C LEU A 169 -6.70 -9.91 -19.93
N TYR A 170 -7.13 -10.06 -21.18
CA TYR A 170 -7.66 -11.30 -21.71
C TYR A 170 -6.67 -11.98 -22.67
N SER A 171 -6.63 -13.30 -22.64
CA SER A 171 -6.08 -14.13 -23.70
C SER A 171 -6.58 -15.57 -23.54
N ASP A 172 -6.94 -16.22 -24.61
CA ASP A 172 -7.26 -17.66 -24.67
C ASP A 172 -6.06 -18.56 -24.30
N LYS A 173 -4.84 -18.03 -24.46
CA LYS A 173 -3.60 -18.73 -24.10
C LYS A 173 -3.15 -18.42 -22.68
N ARG A 174 -2.75 -19.47 -21.96
CA ARG A 174 -2.11 -19.36 -20.66
C ARG A 174 -0.62 -19.01 -20.82
N GLY A 175 -0.02 -18.44 -19.75
CA GLY A 175 1.42 -18.21 -19.71
C GLY A 175 1.93 -16.99 -20.49
N LEU A 176 1.05 -16.11 -20.97
CA LEU A 176 1.44 -14.88 -21.69
C LEU A 176 1.87 -13.71 -20.78
N GLY A 177 2.01 -13.95 -19.47
CA GLY A 177 2.51 -12.91 -18.57
C GLY A 177 1.47 -11.87 -18.14
N LYS A 178 0.15 -12.11 -18.31
CA LYS A 178 -0.92 -11.16 -17.93
C LYS A 178 -0.79 -10.70 -16.46
N THR A 179 -0.67 -11.65 -15.55
CA THR A 179 -0.52 -11.35 -14.10
C THR A 179 0.82 -10.71 -13.82
N GLU A 180 1.88 -11.16 -14.49
CA GLU A 180 3.22 -10.59 -14.35
C GLU A 180 3.29 -9.13 -14.83
N PHE A 181 2.50 -8.75 -15.84
CA PHE A 181 2.37 -7.35 -16.24
C PHE A 181 1.93 -6.46 -15.07
N PHE A 182 0.89 -6.86 -14.33
CA PHE A 182 0.44 -6.10 -13.17
C PHE A 182 1.43 -6.14 -12.01
N ARG A 183 2.07 -7.29 -11.77
CA ARG A 183 3.10 -7.41 -10.73
C ARG A 183 4.27 -6.47 -11.00
N LYS A 184 4.72 -6.36 -12.24
CA LYS A 184 5.80 -5.43 -12.60
C LYS A 184 5.42 -3.97 -12.41
N LEU A 185 4.14 -3.62 -12.58
CA LEU A 185 3.66 -2.27 -12.30
C LEU A 185 3.59 -1.96 -10.80
N GLY A 186 3.34 -2.94 -9.95
CA GLY A 186 3.13 -2.75 -8.51
C GLY A 186 4.25 -3.25 -7.60
N LEU A 187 5.00 -4.29 -8.03
CA LEU A 187 5.97 -5.00 -7.19
C LEU A 187 7.41 -4.93 -7.72
N SER A 188 7.70 -4.08 -8.69
CA SER A 188 9.09 -4.04 -9.22
C SER A 188 10.07 -3.57 -8.15
N GLY A 189 11.22 -4.24 -8.04
CA GLY A 189 12.29 -3.84 -7.11
C GLY A 189 12.82 -2.43 -7.36
N GLU A 190 12.66 -1.90 -8.57
CA GLU A 190 12.95 -0.51 -8.89
C GLU A 190 11.97 0.46 -8.22
N ILE A 191 10.68 0.10 -8.14
CA ILE A 191 9.68 0.87 -7.39
C ILE A 191 10.05 0.85 -5.90
N GLU A 192 10.38 -0.32 -5.33
CA GLU A 192 10.76 -0.43 -3.93
C GLU A 192 11.99 0.43 -3.59
N LYS A 193 12.99 0.45 -4.47
CA LYS A 193 14.16 1.32 -4.31
C LYS A 193 13.79 2.80 -4.42
N ALA A 194 12.92 3.13 -5.36
CA ALA A 194 12.54 4.52 -5.62
C ALA A 194 11.67 5.10 -4.49
N ILE A 195 10.76 4.30 -3.91
CA ILE A 195 9.78 4.78 -2.93
C ILE A 195 10.14 4.46 -1.47
N GLY A 196 11.17 3.64 -1.24
CA GLY A 196 11.57 3.24 0.11
C GLY A 196 10.55 2.38 0.86
N VAL A 197 9.49 1.90 0.18
CA VAL A 197 8.43 1.04 0.72
C VAL A 197 8.36 -0.22 -0.12
N SER A 198 8.01 -1.34 0.50
CA SER A 198 7.81 -2.58 -0.25
C SER A 198 6.67 -2.44 -1.26
N GLY A 199 6.80 -3.04 -2.44
CA GLY A 199 5.73 -3.08 -3.43
C GLY A 199 4.44 -3.70 -2.87
N ALA A 200 4.54 -4.63 -1.93
CA ALA A 200 3.40 -5.18 -1.21
C ALA A 200 2.59 -4.12 -0.43
N GLU A 201 3.15 -2.95 -0.16
CA GLU A 201 2.45 -1.85 0.49
C GLU A 201 1.53 -1.07 -0.45
N ILE A 202 1.77 -1.13 -1.76
CA ILE A 202 0.99 -0.39 -2.76
C ILE A 202 0.25 -1.30 -3.75
N TYR A 203 0.50 -2.60 -3.72
CA TYR A 203 -0.07 -3.62 -4.58
C TYR A 203 -0.68 -4.74 -3.75
N ALA A 204 -1.84 -5.25 -4.18
CA ALA A 204 -2.44 -6.47 -3.66
C ALA A 204 -2.94 -7.35 -4.81
N GLU A 205 -2.89 -8.65 -4.60
CA GLU A 205 -3.35 -9.66 -5.55
C GLU A 205 -4.15 -10.74 -4.84
N THR A 206 -5.22 -11.21 -5.48
CA THR A 206 -6.04 -12.32 -4.98
C THR A 206 -6.42 -13.27 -6.12
N PRO A 207 -6.50 -14.58 -5.85
CA PRO A 207 -6.99 -15.53 -6.83
C PRO A 207 -8.48 -15.26 -7.09
N GLY A 208 -8.85 -14.68 -8.21
CA GLY A 208 -10.19 -14.52 -8.81
C GLY A 208 -11.43 -14.49 -7.93
N GLU A 209 -11.29 -14.29 -6.65
CA GLU A 209 -12.37 -14.26 -5.65
C GLU A 209 -12.25 -13.02 -4.76
N ILE A 210 -13.39 -12.57 -4.26
CA ILE A 210 -13.40 -11.52 -3.23
C ILE A 210 -12.92 -12.13 -1.92
N PRO A 211 -11.93 -11.53 -1.26
CA PRO A 211 -11.46 -12.03 0.03
C PRO A 211 -12.61 -12.14 1.04
N LYS A 212 -12.66 -13.27 1.74
CA LYS A 212 -13.65 -13.51 2.79
C LYS A 212 -13.45 -12.60 4.01
N ASP A 213 -12.23 -12.16 4.22
CA ASP A 213 -11.90 -11.17 5.24
C ASP A 213 -12.22 -9.76 4.71
N GLU A 214 -13.47 -9.36 4.93
CA GLU A 214 -13.99 -8.05 4.50
C GLU A 214 -13.17 -6.88 5.07
N ARG A 215 -12.59 -7.05 6.25
CA ARG A 215 -11.81 -6.02 6.91
C ARG A 215 -10.47 -5.81 6.23
N ASN A 216 -9.69 -6.86 6.03
CA ASN A 216 -8.40 -6.77 5.33
C ASN A 216 -8.61 -6.28 3.91
N PHE A 217 -9.65 -6.76 3.24
CA PHE A 217 -10.01 -6.26 1.92
C PHE A 217 -10.37 -4.75 1.92
N ALA A 218 -11.06 -4.27 2.96
CA ALA A 218 -11.35 -2.85 3.11
C ALA A 218 -10.07 -2.02 3.33
N ILE A 219 -9.14 -2.52 4.16
CA ILE A 219 -7.83 -1.91 4.37
C ILE A 219 -7.06 -1.83 3.04
N ASP A 220 -6.97 -2.92 2.30
CA ASP A 220 -6.29 -2.96 1.02
C ASP A 220 -6.87 -1.94 0.03
N ARG A 221 -8.19 -1.82 -0.07
CA ARG A 221 -8.83 -0.81 -0.93
C ARG A 221 -8.50 0.63 -0.56
N ASN A 222 -8.12 0.90 0.68
CA ASN A 222 -7.74 2.21 1.16
C ASN A 222 -6.22 2.46 1.09
N THR A 223 -5.40 1.43 1.20
CA THR A 223 -3.95 1.56 1.32
C THR A 223 -3.19 1.21 0.05
N LYS A 224 -3.75 0.34 -0.80
CA LYS A 224 -3.11 -0.09 -2.06
C LYS A 224 -3.51 0.82 -3.21
N MET A 225 -2.59 1.04 -4.12
CA MET A 225 -2.83 1.73 -5.38
C MET A 225 -3.53 0.83 -6.40
N LEU A 226 -3.11 -0.42 -6.45
CA LEU A 226 -3.59 -1.41 -7.41
C LEU A 226 -4.00 -2.70 -6.70
N TYR A 227 -5.22 -3.17 -6.98
CA TYR A 227 -5.75 -4.44 -6.51
C TYR A 227 -6.06 -5.34 -7.71
N VAL A 228 -5.42 -6.49 -7.80
CA VAL A 228 -5.51 -7.40 -8.95
C VAL A 228 -6.24 -8.69 -8.59
N PHE A 229 -7.23 -9.04 -9.40
CA PHE A 229 -7.89 -10.35 -9.37
C PHE A 229 -7.26 -11.26 -10.42
N ASP A 230 -6.43 -12.22 -9.98
CA ASP A 230 -5.86 -13.20 -10.89
C ASP A 230 -6.90 -14.28 -11.22
N ASP A 231 -7.16 -14.48 -12.51
CA ASP A 231 -8.23 -15.34 -13.03
C ASP A 231 -9.64 -14.96 -12.51
N ILE A 232 -10.12 -13.79 -12.93
CA ILE A 232 -11.39 -13.17 -12.47
C ILE A 232 -12.66 -13.96 -12.88
N ASN A 233 -12.54 -15.10 -13.55
CA ASN A 233 -13.66 -15.83 -14.14
C ASN A 233 -14.77 -16.17 -13.14
N ASN A 234 -14.42 -16.75 -12.00
CA ASN A 234 -15.41 -17.11 -10.99
C ASN A 234 -16.15 -15.89 -10.46
N LEU A 235 -15.46 -14.78 -10.33
CA LEU A 235 -16.03 -13.52 -9.87
C LEU A 235 -17.00 -12.91 -10.88
N LEU A 236 -16.69 -13.01 -12.18
CA LEU A 236 -17.58 -12.55 -13.24
C LEU A 236 -18.82 -13.45 -13.39
N ILE A 237 -18.69 -14.77 -13.22
CA ILE A 237 -19.80 -15.72 -13.35
C ILE A 237 -20.75 -15.65 -12.16
N LYS A 238 -20.21 -15.73 -10.95
CA LYS A 238 -20.98 -15.92 -9.71
C LYS A 238 -21.12 -14.67 -8.85
N GLY A 239 -20.24 -13.70 -9.03
CA GLY A 239 -20.08 -12.54 -8.17
C GLY A 239 -20.19 -11.21 -8.89
N GLU A 240 -20.72 -11.14 -10.12
CA GLU A 240 -20.78 -9.90 -10.89
C GLU A 240 -21.45 -8.74 -10.12
N GLY A 241 -22.56 -8.99 -9.47
CA GLY A 241 -23.28 -8.00 -8.67
C GLY A 241 -22.43 -7.48 -7.51
N THR A 242 -21.70 -8.38 -6.83
CA THR A 242 -20.80 -8.05 -5.74
C THR A 242 -19.59 -7.26 -6.25
N LEU A 243 -19.00 -7.67 -7.38
CA LEU A 243 -17.90 -6.95 -8.00
C LEU A 243 -18.33 -5.52 -8.39
N ARG A 244 -19.49 -5.36 -9.03
CA ARG A 244 -20.05 -4.05 -9.37
C ARG A 244 -20.27 -3.18 -8.15
N SER A 245 -20.78 -3.74 -7.06
CA SER A 245 -20.95 -3.05 -5.78
C SER A 245 -19.60 -2.55 -5.22
N ILE A 246 -18.59 -3.43 -5.19
CA ILE A 246 -17.25 -3.09 -4.71
C ILE A 246 -16.60 -1.99 -5.55
N ILE A 247 -16.68 -2.09 -6.88
CA ILE A 247 -16.09 -1.12 -7.80
C ILE A 247 -16.75 0.25 -7.64
N SER A 248 -18.06 0.29 -7.45
CA SER A 248 -18.83 1.54 -7.31
C SER A 248 -18.79 2.16 -5.92
N GLN A 249 -18.38 1.41 -4.91
CA GLN A 249 -18.32 1.88 -3.53
C GLN A 249 -17.12 2.80 -3.30
N GLU A 250 -17.36 4.08 -3.16
CA GLU A 250 -16.35 5.12 -2.94
C GLU A 250 -15.91 5.23 -1.47
N ASN A 251 -16.85 5.01 -0.57
CA ASN A 251 -16.63 5.08 0.87
C ASN A 251 -17.13 3.79 1.52
N PHE A 252 -16.43 3.33 2.50
CA PHE A 252 -16.81 2.16 3.28
C PHE A 252 -16.41 2.34 4.74
N THR A 253 -17.19 1.74 5.62
CA THR A 253 -17.01 1.87 7.07
C THR A 253 -16.56 0.52 7.61
N GLN A 254 -15.47 0.52 8.36
CA GLN A 254 -14.97 -0.66 9.04
C GLN A 254 -14.57 -0.32 10.47
N ARG A 255 -14.61 -1.32 11.33
CA ARG A 255 -14.18 -1.17 12.72
C ARG A 255 -12.66 -0.99 12.77
N ALA A 256 -12.21 0.06 13.43
CA ALA A 256 -10.78 0.28 13.63
C ALA A 256 -10.14 -0.83 14.49
N LEU A 257 -8.86 -1.11 14.23
CA LEU A 257 -8.08 -2.03 15.05
C LEU A 257 -8.02 -1.54 16.49
N TYR A 258 -8.24 -2.45 17.43
CA TYR A 258 -8.13 -2.20 18.87
C TYR A 258 -9.08 -1.13 19.44
N THR A 259 -10.10 -0.72 18.68
CA THR A 259 -11.12 0.22 19.15
C THR A 259 -12.53 -0.30 18.88
N ASN A 260 -13.50 0.27 19.60
CA ASN A 260 -14.93 0.02 19.33
C ASN A 260 -15.51 1.05 18.35
N SER A 261 -14.67 1.93 17.80
CA SER A 261 -15.09 2.97 16.86
C SER A 261 -15.05 2.47 15.42
N ASN A 262 -16.02 2.90 14.64
CA ASN A 262 -16.01 2.72 13.20
C ASN A 262 -15.17 3.81 12.54
N GLN A 263 -14.35 3.42 11.57
CA GLN A 263 -13.60 4.33 10.72
C GLN A 263 -14.18 4.33 9.31
N ASN A 264 -14.29 5.51 8.74
CA ASN A 264 -14.67 5.68 7.34
C ASN A 264 -13.42 5.71 6.48
N PHE A 265 -13.38 4.86 5.48
CA PHE A 265 -12.32 4.75 4.51
C PHE A 265 -12.80 5.23 3.14
N LYS A 266 -11.96 5.95 2.44
CA LYS A 266 -12.17 6.28 1.03
C LYS A 266 -11.44 5.24 0.17
N LYS A 267 -12.06 4.81 -0.93
CA LYS A 267 -11.39 3.96 -1.90
C LYS A 267 -10.22 4.72 -2.52
N ARG A 268 -9.03 4.12 -2.52
CA ARG A 268 -7.81 4.65 -3.13
C ARG A 268 -7.19 3.68 -4.14
N SER A 269 -7.73 2.48 -4.26
CA SER A 269 -7.28 1.49 -5.23
C SER A 269 -8.14 1.49 -6.49
N THR A 270 -7.47 1.22 -7.61
CA THR A 270 -8.12 0.74 -8.82
C THR A 270 -8.05 -0.77 -8.89
N PHE A 271 -8.95 -1.33 -9.67
CA PHE A 271 -9.02 -2.77 -9.86
C PHE A 271 -8.53 -3.16 -11.24
N ALA A 272 -7.82 -4.29 -11.28
CA ALA A 272 -7.45 -4.96 -12.51
C ALA A 272 -7.70 -6.47 -12.38
N GLY A 273 -7.65 -7.17 -13.48
CA GLY A 273 -7.82 -8.61 -13.47
C GLY A 273 -7.24 -9.29 -14.69
N THR A 274 -7.13 -10.61 -14.61
CA THR A 274 -6.75 -11.46 -15.73
C THR A 274 -7.82 -12.48 -16.01
N THR A 275 -7.97 -12.90 -17.26
CA THR A 275 -8.89 -13.97 -17.65
C THR A 275 -8.40 -14.72 -18.88
N ASN A 276 -8.87 -15.96 -19.02
CA ASN A 276 -8.66 -16.78 -20.20
C ASN A 276 -9.97 -17.08 -20.97
N TYR A 277 -11.09 -16.44 -20.60
CA TYR A 277 -12.41 -16.72 -21.17
C TYR A 277 -13.02 -15.48 -21.81
N SER A 278 -13.22 -15.50 -23.11
CA SER A 278 -13.81 -14.41 -23.88
C SER A 278 -15.30 -14.20 -23.64
N ASP A 279 -16.04 -15.28 -23.38
CA ASP A 279 -17.51 -15.22 -23.32
C ASP A 279 -18.04 -14.44 -22.12
N LEU A 280 -17.24 -14.32 -21.07
CA LEU A 280 -17.59 -13.55 -19.88
C LEU A 280 -17.54 -12.05 -20.11
N LEU A 281 -16.74 -11.63 -21.07
CA LEU A 281 -16.43 -10.23 -21.32
C LEU A 281 -17.51 -9.53 -22.13
N ARG A 282 -18.32 -10.29 -22.89
CA ARG A 282 -19.43 -9.76 -23.69
C ARG A 282 -20.61 -9.29 -22.84
N LYS A 283 -20.73 -9.74 -21.60
CA LYS A 283 -21.85 -9.46 -20.70
C LYS A 283 -21.56 -8.36 -19.68
N THR A 284 -20.31 -7.97 -19.50
CA THR A 284 -19.89 -7.09 -18.44
C THR A 284 -19.36 -5.78 -19.04
N ALA A 285 -19.82 -4.62 -18.55
CA ALA A 285 -19.30 -3.30 -18.94
C ALA A 285 -17.89 -3.09 -18.33
N CYS A 286 -16.95 -3.95 -18.72
CA CYS A 286 -15.54 -3.83 -18.38
C CYS A 286 -14.78 -3.43 -19.64
N PHE A 287 -13.76 -2.58 -19.52
CA PHE A 287 -12.83 -2.40 -20.62
C PHE A 287 -11.94 -3.62 -20.68
N ILE A 288 -11.90 -4.23 -21.87
CA ILE A 288 -11.25 -5.49 -22.15
C ILE A 288 -10.20 -5.23 -23.21
N PHE A 289 -9.04 -5.74 -22.95
CA PHE A 289 -7.92 -5.75 -23.87
C PHE A 289 -7.36 -7.15 -24.01
#